data_0815651d6be4bbb159d4386739d029a0
#
_entry.id   0815651d6be4bbb159d4386739d029a0
#
_cell.length_a   1.000
_cell.length_b   1.000
_cell.length_c   1.000
_cell.angle_alpha   90.00
_cell.angle_beta   90.00
_cell.angle_gamma   90.00
#
_symmetry.space_group_name_H-M   'P 1'
#
loop_
_entity.id
_entity.type
_entity.pdbx_description
1 polymer ?
#
loop_
_entity_poly.entity_id
_entity_poly.type
_entity_poly.pdbx_seq_one_letter_code
_entity_poly.pdbx_strand_id
1 'polypeptide(L)'
;MKTIHKLVLKAYLGPMVLTFFIVMFVLMMNIVWRYIDELVGKGLSAGIIIELMTYFMANMIPLGLPLAMLLAAIMTMGNLGENYELLAMKSAGMSLIRITKPLIILVSLISVGSFFIGNNLVPYANKKVFSILYDIRQQKQSLEFQDGLFFNGIDNMLIRVSRQEPETHLLHDVLIYDNRAANGDMNTIVADSGYIRLSDDKKYLLVTLFNGETYEQTRSSQWFTQSKLRHHIFEKQDQVIPMEGFAMGRTDANQFSNSQTKNINELQHDIDSLEKMVNSATTRSYEPLLKEQIFSRDNSVLPQPDSLRIDKSRFRDMAAMDSIATLQMREKERVWNQARTLAKNSRNMFSFDESAAKEALNQLYRSKVEWHKKMSLPVSIMIFFLIGAPLGAIIRKGGLGLPVVVSIIFFVIYYIISLSGEKLAKEGSWDAVYGMWLSTFILTPIAIYLTYKATNDSALLDTDWYAGKFKALYERMRPAINKLKNAIKLKRNDKKHDSE
;
A
#
# COMPACT_ATOMS: atom_id res chain seq x y z
N MET A 1 14.64 42.18 -10.03
CA MET A 1 15.11 41.39 -8.87
C MET A 1 16.45 41.97 -8.38
N LYS A 2 16.64 42.11 -7.06
CA LYS A 2 17.95 42.52 -6.53
C LYS A 2 18.99 41.45 -6.87
N THR A 3 20.23 41.81 -7.16
CA THR A 3 21.33 40.87 -7.51
C THR A 3 21.50 39.75 -6.50
N ILE A 4 21.33 40.02 -5.21
CA ILE A 4 21.37 39.05 -4.11
C ILE A 4 20.28 37.97 -4.24
N HIS A 5 19.04 38.37 -4.61
CA HIS A 5 17.97 37.42 -4.80
C HIS A 5 18.26 36.46 -5.95
N LYS A 6 18.88 36.92 -7.03
CA LYS A 6 19.31 36.10 -8.17
C LYS A 6 20.43 35.14 -7.76
N LEU A 7 21.38 35.61 -6.97
CA LEU A 7 22.49 34.82 -6.45
C LEU A 7 21.96 33.65 -5.60
N VAL A 8 21.13 33.94 -4.59
CA VAL A 8 20.56 32.92 -3.67
C VAL A 8 19.68 31.91 -4.43
N LEU A 9 18.88 32.39 -5.40
CA LEU A 9 18.06 31.54 -6.22
C LEU A 9 18.91 30.61 -7.10
N LYS A 10 19.97 31.15 -7.75
CA LYS A 10 20.87 30.31 -8.57
C LYS A 10 21.65 29.31 -7.72
N ALA A 11 22.05 29.68 -6.52
CA ALA A 11 22.73 28.78 -5.59
C ALA A 11 21.83 27.65 -5.10
N TYR A 12 20.49 27.84 -5.07
CA TYR A 12 19.52 26.84 -4.62
C TYR A 12 19.09 25.87 -5.71
N LEU A 13 18.91 26.33 -6.96
CA LEU A 13 18.36 25.52 -8.03
C LEU A 13 19.22 24.30 -8.36
N GLY A 14 20.56 24.43 -8.37
CA GLY A 14 21.47 23.31 -8.62
C GLY A 14 21.30 22.17 -7.59
N PRO A 15 21.55 22.45 -6.30
CA PRO A 15 21.32 21.46 -5.25
C PRO A 15 19.89 20.90 -5.23
N MET A 16 18.87 21.71 -5.47
CA MET A 16 17.46 21.29 -5.48
C MET A 16 17.21 20.21 -6.54
N VAL A 17 17.64 20.44 -7.79
CA VAL A 17 17.46 19.48 -8.88
C VAL A 17 18.25 18.21 -8.58
N LEU A 18 19.51 18.35 -8.16
CA LEU A 18 20.36 17.20 -7.84
C LEU A 18 19.76 16.34 -6.72
N THR A 19 19.39 16.97 -5.61
CA THR A 19 18.82 16.25 -4.46
C THR A 19 17.47 15.61 -4.78
N PHE A 20 16.64 16.28 -5.61
CA PHE A 20 15.39 15.71 -6.07
C PHE A 20 15.60 14.39 -6.85
N PHE A 21 16.55 14.37 -7.80
CA PHE A 21 16.84 13.13 -8.55
C PHE A 21 17.44 12.03 -7.66
N ILE A 22 18.32 12.39 -6.71
CA ILE A 22 18.87 11.43 -5.74
C ILE A 22 17.75 10.81 -4.90
N VAL A 23 16.86 11.63 -4.35
CA VAL A 23 15.73 11.17 -3.53
C VAL A 23 14.80 10.29 -4.36
N MET A 24 14.46 10.72 -5.58
CA MET A 24 13.61 9.94 -6.49
C MET A 24 14.23 8.60 -6.84
N PHE A 25 15.55 8.56 -7.08
CA PHE A 25 16.26 7.31 -7.32
C PHE A 25 16.18 6.34 -6.13
N VAL A 26 16.41 6.84 -4.90
CA VAL A 26 16.34 6.02 -3.68
C VAL A 26 14.91 5.47 -3.47
N LEU A 27 13.89 6.32 -3.66
CA LEU A 27 12.49 5.90 -3.56
C LEU A 27 12.13 4.87 -4.64
N MET A 28 12.64 5.04 -5.87
CA MET A 28 12.45 4.11 -6.97
C MET A 28 13.06 2.74 -6.66
N MET A 29 14.31 2.70 -6.12
CA MET A 29 14.95 1.46 -5.71
C MET A 29 14.13 0.71 -4.65
N ASN A 30 13.52 1.43 -3.70
CA ASN A 30 12.63 0.81 -2.72
C ASN A 30 11.40 0.14 -3.39
N ILE A 31 10.84 0.76 -4.43
CA ILE A 31 9.72 0.17 -5.19
C ILE A 31 10.18 -1.06 -5.97
N VAL A 32 11.32 -0.98 -6.65
CA VAL A 32 11.87 -2.12 -7.40
C VAL A 32 12.05 -3.33 -6.48
N TRP A 33 12.64 -3.14 -5.30
CA TRP A 33 12.79 -4.22 -4.30
C TRP A 33 11.44 -4.81 -3.86
N ARG A 34 10.42 -3.97 -3.71
CA ARG A 34 9.09 -4.42 -3.27
C ARG A 34 8.38 -5.29 -4.30
N TYR A 35 8.58 -5.03 -5.59
CA TYR A 35 7.87 -5.70 -6.69
C TYR A 35 8.77 -6.65 -7.49
N ILE A 36 10.01 -6.89 -7.04
CA ILE A 36 10.97 -7.72 -7.78
C ILE A 36 10.44 -9.13 -8.04
N ASP A 37 9.79 -9.75 -7.07
CA ASP A 37 9.22 -11.09 -7.17
C ASP A 37 8.03 -11.16 -8.17
N GLU A 38 7.33 -10.02 -8.36
CA GLU A 38 6.25 -9.94 -9.34
C GLU A 38 6.75 -9.67 -10.76
N LEU A 39 7.96 -9.10 -10.90
CA LEU A 39 8.53 -8.68 -12.20
C LEU A 39 9.46 -9.73 -12.78
N VAL A 40 10.19 -10.48 -11.96
CA VAL A 40 11.17 -11.49 -12.40
C VAL A 40 10.47 -12.81 -12.71
N GLY A 41 10.94 -13.51 -13.75
CA GLY A 41 10.45 -14.84 -14.12
C GLY A 41 9.16 -14.87 -14.96
N LYS A 42 8.52 -13.72 -15.25
CA LYS A 42 7.27 -13.66 -16.03
C LYS A 42 7.47 -13.32 -17.52
N GLY A 43 8.72 -13.17 -17.98
CA GLY A 43 9.02 -12.87 -19.39
C GLY A 43 8.39 -11.55 -19.87
N LEU A 44 8.36 -10.52 -18.99
CA LEU A 44 7.83 -9.19 -19.30
C LEU A 44 8.75 -8.47 -20.27
N SER A 45 8.18 -7.72 -21.23
CA SER A 45 8.97 -6.85 -22.10
C SER A 45 9.55 -5.67 -21.30
N ALA A 46 10.77 -5.23 -21.68
CA ALA A 46 11.40 -4.05 -21.06
C ALA A 46 10.51 -2.79 -21.12
N GLY A 47 9.72 -2.65 -22.19
CA GLY A 47 8.77 -1.55 -22.33
C GLY A 47 7.72 -1.48 -21.24
N ILE A 48 7.17 -2.62 -20.82
CA ILE A 48 6.18 -2.70 -19.74
C ILE A 48 6.81 -2.33 -18.40
N ILE A 49 8.05 -2.78 -18.15
CA ILE A 49 8.77 -2.44 -16.91
C ILE A 49 9.05 -0.94 -16.85
N ILE A 50 9.52 -0.34 -17.97
CA ILE A 50 9.77 1.11 -18.04
C ILE A 50 8.47 1.90 -17.86
N GLU A 51 7.38 1.47 -18.49
CA GLU A 51 6.06 2.08 -18.37
C GLU A 51 5.59 2.07 -16.89
N LEU A 52 5.66 0.90 -16.24
CA LEU A 52 5.29 0.74 -14.83
C LEU A 52 6.16 1.61 -13.91
N MET A 53 7.49 1.62 -14.14
CA MET A 53 8.41 2.44 -13.35
C MET A 53 8.13 3.94 -13.50
N THR A 54 7.76 4.38 -14.71
CA THR A 54 7.39 5.78 -14.96
C THR A 54 6.15 6.21 -14.16
N TYR A 55 5.12 5.35 -14.10
CA TYR A 55 3.93 5.64 -13.29
C TYR A 55 4.23 5.57 -11.78
N PHE A 56 5.07 4.66 -11.32
CA PHE A 56 5.52 4.65 -9.93
C PHE A 56 6.29 5.92 -9.57
N MET A 57 7.18 6.39 -10.47
CA MET A 57 7.90 7.65 -10.29
C MET A 57 6.93 8.83 -10.09
N ALA A 58 5.93 8.96 -10.95
CA ALA A 58 4.92 10.01 -10.84
C ALA A 58 4.22 10.00 -9.48
N ASN A 59 3.91 8.82 -8.95
CA ASN A 59 3.28 8.64 -7.64
C ASN A 59 4.20 9.05 -6.47
N MET A 60 5.53 8.92 -6.63
CA MET A 60 6.50 9.25 -5.57
C MET A 60 6.89 10.74 -5.52
N ILE A 61 6.57 11.54 -6.55
CA ILE A 61 6.93 12.97 -6.59
C ILE A 61 6.48 13.74 -5.35
N PRO A 62 5.21 13.68 -4.90
CA PRO A 62 4.77 14.45 -3.75
C PRO A 62 5.44 14.03 -2.44
N LEU A 63 5.86 12.76 -2.32
CA LEU A 63 6.55 12.24 -1.14
C LEU A 63 8.03 12.60 -1.15
N GLY A 64 8.67 12.61 -2.32
CA GLY A 64 10.10 12.92 -2.46
C GLY A 64 10.44 14.41 -2.35
N LEU A 65 9.52 15.28 -2.76
CA LEU A 65 9.73 16.74 -2.75
C LEU A 65 10.06 17.30 -1.36
N PRO A 66 9.36 16.97 -0.27
CA PRO A 66 9.70 17.49 1.06
C PRO A 66 11.15 17.19 1.46
N LEU A 67 11.60 15.96 1.28
CA LEU A 67 12.97 15.54 1.59
C LEU A 67 13.99 16.26 0.69
N ALA A 68 13.73 16.35 -0.60
CA ALA A 68 14.61 17.05 -1.54
C ALA A 68 14.73 18.54 -1.20
N MET A 69 13.63 19.20 -0.82
CA MET A 69 13.65 20.61 -0.41
C MET A 69 14.39 20.84 0.90
N LEU A 70 14.24 19.94 1.87
CA LEU A 70 15.01 19.99 3.12
C LEU A 70 16.50 19.91 2.84
N LEU A 71 16.92 18.89 2.10
CA LEU A 71 18.34 18.65 1.79
C LEU A 71 18.93 19.79 0.96
N ALA A 72 18.21 20.25 -0.07
CA ALA A 72 18.62 21.38 -0.89
C ALA A 72 18.77 22.68 -0.06
N ALA A 73 17.85 22.92 0.88
CA ALA A 73 17.89 24.10 1.73
C ALA A 73 19.11 24.06 2.68
N ILE A 74 19.37 22.92 3.33
CA ILE A 74 20.54 22.76 4.21
C ILE A 74 21.83 22.90 3.41
N MET A 75 21.94 22.25 2.24
CA MET A 75 23.13 22.33 1.38
C MET A 75 23.40 23.76 0.90
N THR A 76 22.36 24.46 0.44
CA THR A 76 22.50 25.80 -0.10
C THR A 76 22.91 26.80 0.99
N MET A 77 22.20 26.78 2.12
CA MET A 77 22.52 27.68 3.23
C MET A 77 23.86 27.35 3.90
N GLY A 78 24.19 26.05 3.97
CA GLY A 78 25.49 25.59 4.43
C GLY A 78 26.64 26.10 3.55
N ASN A 79 26.50 25.94 2.22
CA ASN A 79 27.49 26.39 1.25
C ASN A 79 27.67 27.92 1.28
N LEU A 80 26.55 28.67 1.32
CA LEU A 80 26.62 30.17 1.51
C LEU A 80 27.28 30.55 2.85
N GLY A 81 27.12 29.70 3.89
CA GLY A 81 27.76 29.91 5.18
C GLY A 81 29.25 29.59 5.16
N GLU A 82 29.65 28.49 4.51
CA GLU A 82 31.03 28.06 4.35
C GLU A 82 31.87 29.05 3.54
N ASN A 83 31.30 29.60 2.48
CA ASN A 83 31.94 30.64 1.64
C ASN A 83 31.85 32.03 2.24
N TYR A 84 31.42 32.22 3.50
CA TYR A 84 31.23 33.51 4.16
C TYR A 84 30.23 34.45 3.46
N GLU A 85 29.58 34.07 2.40
CA GLU A 85 28.58 34.88 1.69
C GLU A 85 27.36 35.20 2.56
N LEU A 86 26.89 34.22 3.31
CA LEU A 86 25.80 34.39 4.28
C LEU A 86 26.18 35.36 5.39
N LEU A 87 27.44 35.28 5.88
CA LEU A 87 27.98 36.20 6.89
C LEU A 87 28.08 37.63 6.35
N ALA A 88 28.60 37.81 5.13
CA ALA A 88 28.68 39.10 4.47
C ALA A 88 27.32 39.77 4.27
N MET A 89 26.29 39.00 3.90
CA MET A 89 24.92 39.50 3.79
C MET A 89 24.33 39.91 5.14
N LYS A 90 24.62 39.14 6.21
CA LYS A 90 24.17 39.47 7.57
C LYS A 90 24.88 40.70 8.15
N SER A 91 26.20 40.81 7.94
CA SER A 91 26.97 42.00 8.38
C SER A 91 26.53 43.29 7.65
N ALA A 92 25.98 43.16 6.44
CA ALA A 92 25.32 44.27 5.73
C ALA A 92 23.91 44.60 6.27
N GLY A 93 23.48 44.00 7.41
CA GLY A 93 22.21 44.29 8.07
C GLY A 93 20.99 43.52 7.51
N MET A 94 21.20 42.46 6.69
CA MET A 94 20.10 41.67 6.14
C MET A 94 19.72 40.52 7.09
N SER A 95 18.44 40.44 7.47
CA SER A 95 17.92 39.31 8.22
C SER A 95 17.86 38.02 7.37
N LEU A 96 17.98 36.87 8.01
CA LEU A 96 17.87 35.54 7.32
C LEU A 96 16.59 35.43 6.50
N ILE A 97 15.46 35.88 7.03
CA ILE A 97 14.15 35.85 6.35
C ILE A 97 14.21 36.70 5.06
N ARG A 98 14.89 37.84 5.06
CA ARG A 98 15.04 38.71 3.87
C ARG A 98 15.91 38.01 2.81
N ILE A 99 16.96 37.30 3.23
CA ILE A 99 17.85 36.54 2.35
C ILE A 99 17.09 35.37 1.71
N THR A 100 16.32 34.62 2.52
CA THR A 100 15.59 33.43 2.06
C THR A 100 14.25 33.77 1.37
N LYS A 101 13.76 35.01 1.40
CA LYS A 101 12.49 35.41 0.78
C LYS A 101 12.28 34.89 -0.66
N PRO A 102 13.25 35.01 -1.60
CA PRO A 102 13.07 34.48 -2.96
C PRO A 102 12.93 32.97 -2.99
N LEU A 103 13.57 32.27 -2.06
CA LEU A 103 13.43 30.79 -1.94
C LEU A 103 12.06 30.42 -1.38
N ILE A 104 11.54 31.16 -0.39
CA ILE A 104 10.20 30.94 0.16
C ILE A 104 9.15 31.02 -0.97
N ILE A 105 9.27 32.04 -1.84
CA ILE A 105 8.34 32.17 -2.99
C ILE A 105 8.49 31.01 -3.95
N LEU A 106 9.70 30.57 -4.28
CA LEU A 106 9.95 29.45 -5.15
C LEU A 106 9.36 28.16 -4.57
N VAL A 107 9.65 27.88 -3.30
CA VAL A 107 9.17 26.67 -2.61
C VAL A 107 7.65 26.69 -2.46
N SER A 108 7.03 27.86 -2.23
CA SER A 108 5.57 28.00 -2.24
C SER A 108 4.99 27.65 -3.61
N LEU A 109 5.62 28.08 -4.70
CA LEU A 109 5.20 27.75 -6.06
C LEU A 109 5.32 26.23 -6.32
N ILE A 110 6.42 25.61 -5.89
CA ILE A 110 6.64 24.16 -5.98
C ILE A 110 5.61 23.40 -5.13
N SER A 111 5.29 23.89 -3.94
CA SER A 111 4.27 23.32 -3.06
C SER A 111 2.89 23.31 -3.73
N VAL A 112 2.49 24.42 -4.34
CA VAL A 112 1.26 24.50 -5.15
C VAL A 112 1.33 23.56 -6.35
N GLY A 113 2.44 23.53 -7.07
CA GLY A 113 2.66 22.55 -8.17
C GLY A 113 2.54 21.11 -7.70
N SER A 114 3.10 20.76 -6.54
CA SER A 114 2.99 19.45 -5.93
C SER A 114 1.53 19.07 -5.60
N PHE A 115 0.71 20.05 -5.17
CA PHE A 115 -0.72 19.82 -4.98
C PHE A 115 -1.41 19.41 -6.29
N PHE A 116 -1.16 20.11 -7.38
CA PHE A 116 -1.75 19.76 -8.68
C PHE A 116 -1.27 18.39 -9.19
N ILE A 117 0.01 18.06 -8.99
CA ILE A 117 0.56 16.72 -9.30
C ILE A 117 -0.16 15.67 -8.45
N GLY A 118 -0.25 15.87 -7.14
CA GLY A 118 -0.90 14.95 -6.20
C GLY A 118 -2.40 14.78 -6.46
N ASN A 119 -3.06 15.82 -6.98
CA ASN A 119 -4.50 15.79 -7.24
C ASN A 119 -4.87 15.19 -8.61
N ASN A 120 -4.06 15.36 -9.64
CA ASN A 120 -4.39 14.97 -11.02
C ASN A 120 -3.48 13.86 -11.55
N LEU A 121 -2.16 14.05 -11.49
CA LEU A 121 -1.19 13.09 -12.07
C LEU A 121 -1.12 11.81 -11.26
N VAL A 122 -1.06 11.90 -9.92
CA VAL A 122 -0.95 10.73 -9.03
C VAL A 122 -2.16 9.80 -9.16
N PRO A 123 -3.43 10.24 -9.13
CA PRO A 123 -4.58 9.37 -9.35
C PRO A 123 -4.55 8.66 -10.71
N TYR A 124 -4.19 9.37 -11.77
CA TYR A 124 -4.04 8.78 -13.10
C TYR A 124 -2.93 7.71 -13.12
N ALA A 125 -1.76 8.04 -12.57
CA ALA A 125 -0.65 7.10 -12.46
C ALA A 125 -1.03 5.84 -11.65
N ASN A 126 -1.75 6.01 -10.54
CA ASN A 126 -2.23 4.88 -9.73
C ASN A 126 -3.19 3.97 -10.50
N LYS A 127 -4.15 4.54 -11.27
CA LYS A 127 -5.03 3.73 -12.13
C LYS A 127 -4.21 2.85 -13.09
N LYS A 128 -3.18 3.41 -13.72
CA LYS A 128 -2.29 2.69 -14.63
C LYS A 128 -1.43 1.64 -13.91
N VAL A 129 -0.88 1.98 -12.75
CA VAL A 129 -0.11 1.03 -11.93
C VAL A 129 -0.98 -0.17 -11.54
N PHE A 130 -2.21 0.04 -11.05
CA PHE A 130 -3.11 -1.05 -10.67
C PHE A 130 -3.50 -1.92 -11.87
N SER A 131 -3.78 -1.31 -13.03
CA SER A 131 -4.07 -2.03 -14.27
C SER A 131 -2.89 -2.92 -14.69
N ILE A 132 -1.67 -2.34 -14.78
CA ILE A 132 -0.47 -3.08 -15.20
C ILE A 132 -0.13 -4.19 -14.19
N LEU A 133 -0.18 -3.92 -12.89
CA LEU A 133 0.08 -4.93 -11.86
C LEU A 133 -0.97 -6.06 -11.89
N TYR A 134 -2.23 -5.74 -12.14
CA TYR A 134 -3.27 -6.74 -12.33
C TYR A 134 -2.96 -7.64 -13.52
N ASP A 135 -2.63 -7.06 -14.67
CA ASP A 135 -2.27 -7.81 -15.88
C ASP A 135 -1.02 -8.68 -15.66
N ILE A 136 0.01 -8.15 -14.96
CA ILE A 136 1.21 -8.90 -14.58
C ILE A 136 0.87 -10.08 -13.65
N ARG A 137 -0.05 -9.89 -12.70
CA ARG A 137 -0.49 -10.98 -11.79
C ARG A 137 -1.30 -12.05 -12.48
N GLN A 138 -2.10 -11.66 -13.48
CA GLN A 138 -2.88 -12.60 -14.28
C GLN A 138 -2.00 -13.34 -15.30
N GLN A 139 -0.83 -12.78 -15.64
CA GLN A 139 0.07 -13.43 -16.57
C GLN A 139 0.67 -14.69 -15.93
N LYS A 140 0.41 -15.84 -16.54
CA LYS A 140 1.01 -17.11 -16.14
C LYS A 140 2.53 -17.09 -16.43
N GLN A 141 3.28 -17.84 -15.63
CA GLN A 141 4.72 -17.99 -15.81
C GLN A 141 5.04 -18.55 -17.21
N SER A 142 6.26 -18.27 -17.71
CA SER A 142 6.76 -18.89 -18.93
C SER A 142 6.74 -20.40 -18.83
N LEU A 143 6.56 -21.08 -19.97
CA LEU A 143 6.61 -22.53 -20.04
C LEU A 143 8.05 -23.00 -19.75
N GLU A 144 8.32 -23.38 -18.53
CA GLU A 144 9.57 -24.02 -18.12
C GLU A 144 9.25 -25.44 -17.65
N PHE A 145 9.66 -26.42 -18.46
CA PHE A 145 9.52 -27.83 -18.10
C PHE A 145 10.73 -28.24 -17.25
N GLN A 146 10.47 -28.78 -16.06
CA GLN A 146 11.51 -29.40 -15.23
C GLN A 146 11.53 -30.91 -15.50
N ASP A 147 12.72 -31.46 -15.69
CA ASP A 147 12.90 -32.88 -16.00
C ASP A 147 12.23 -33.79 -14.97
N GLY A 148 11.34 -34.66 -15.45
CA GLY A 148 10.62 -35.63 -14.65
C GLY A 148 9.44 -35.10 -13.82
N LEU A 149 9.20 -33.80 -13.75
CA LEU A 149 8.11 -33.21 -12.99
C LEU A 149 6.89 -32.90 -13.86
N PHE A 150 5.71 -32.91 -13.23
CA PHE A 150 4.49 -32.46 -13.89
C PHE A 150 4.39 -30.93 -13.90
N PHE A 151 4.28 -30.36 -15.07
CA PHE A 151 3.95 -28.96 -15.28
C PHE A 151 2.42 -28.79 -15.26
N ASN A 152 1.90 -27.99 -14.32
CA ASN A 152 0.48 -27.71 -14.11
C ASN A 152 0.09 -26.24 -14.40
N GLY A 153 0.94 -25.49 -15.12
CA GLY A 153 0.72 -24.08 -15.44
C GLY A 153 -0.44 -23.82 -16.42
N ILE A 154 -1.05 -24.86 -16.97
CA ILE A 154 -2.17 -24.79 -17.92
C ILE A 154 -3.41 -25.38 -17.25
N ASP A 155 -4.54 -24.66 -17.27
CA ASP A 155 -5.77 -25.10 -16.63
C ASP A 155 -6.28 -26.40 -17.26
N ASN A 156 -6.59 -27.38 -16.40
CA ASN A 156 -7.05 -28.71 -16.79
C ASN A 156 -6.10 -29.50 -17.71
N MET A 157 -4.80 -29.13 -17.73
CA MET A 157 -3.77 -29.85 -18.49
C MET A 157 -2.54 -30.10 -17.62
N LEU A 158 -2.03 -31.32 -17.62
CA LEU A 158 -0.79 -31.68 -16.96
C LEU A 158 0.18 -32.21 -18.03
N ILE A 159 1.38 -31.65 -18.06
CA ILE A 159 2.44 -32.04 -18.99
C ILE A 159 3.63 -32.55 -18.19
N ARG A 160 4.12 -33.74 -18.49
CA ARG A 160 5.36 -34.27 -17.93
C ARG A 160 6.33 -34.55 -19.07
N VAL A 161 7.56 -34.15 -18.84
CA VAL A 161 8.68 -34.37 -19.76
C VAL A 161 9.79 -35.06 -18.99
N SER A 162 10.32 -36.16 -19.46
CA SER A 162 11.41 -36.87 -18.77
C SER A 162 12.72 -36.09 -18.85
N ARG A 163 13.01 -35.47 -20.02
CA ARG A 163 14.21 -34.69 -20.26
C ARG A 163 13.99 -33.65 -21.35
N GLN A 164 14.55 -32.46 -21.17
CA GLN A 164 14.63 -31.41 -22.18
C GLN A 164 16.09 -31.25 -22.68
N GLU A 165 16.32 -31.26 -23.99
CA GLU A 165 17.61 -31.00 -24.57
C GLU A 165 17.90 -29.48 -24.63
N PRO A 166 19.00 -29.00 -24.00
CA PRO A 166 19.23 -27.57 -23.87
C PRO A 166 19.41 -26.79 -25.18
N GLU A 167 20.02 -27.41 -26.19
CA GLU A 167 20.35 -26.75 -27.47
C GLU A 167 19.17 -26.73 -28.44
N THR A 168 18.46 -27.85 -28.59
CA THR A 168 17.39 -28.03 -29.55
C THR A 168 16.01 -27.77 -28.99
N HIS A 169 15.87 -27.69 -27.65
CA HIS A 169 14.59 -27.64 -26.92
C HIS A 169 13.68 -28.83 -27.25
N LEU A 170 14.26 -29.95 -27.73
CA LEU A 170 13.51 -31.18 -27.94
C LEU A 170 13.19 -31.80 -26.60
N LEU A 171 11.92 -32.18 -26.43
CA LEU A 171 11.39 -32.84 -25.25
C LEU A 171 11.36 -34.35 -25.50
N HIS A 172 11.79 -35.15 -24.54
CA HIS A 172 11.78 -36.61 -24.58
C HIS A 172 10.79 -37.18 -23.60
N ASP A 173 10.14 -38.28 -23.97
CA ASP A 173 9.12 -38.98 -23.19
C ASP A 173 8.03 -38.03 -22.70
N VAL A 174 7.30 -37.46 -23.63
CA VAL A 174 6.26 -36.47 -23.35
C VAL A 174 4.96 -37.16 -22.98
N LEU A 175 4.44 -36.85 -21.80
CA LEU A 175 3.14 -37.29 -21.32
C LEU A 175 2.24 -36.09 -21.09
N ILE A 176 1.08 -36.04 -21.76
CA ILE A 176 0.11 -34.95 -21.65
C ILE A 176 -1.23 -35.55 -21.19
N TYR A 177 -1.74 -35.03 -20.07
CA TYR A 177 -3.12 -35.25 -19.65
C TYR A 177 -3.93 -33.99 -19.97
N ASP A 178 -4.90 -34.10 -20.88
CA ASP A 178 -5.77 -33.01 -21.29
C ASP A 178 -7.20 -33.27 -20.86
N ASN A 179 -7.67 -32.56 -19.85
CA ASN A 179 -8.99 -32.65 -19.27
C ASN A 179 -9.85 -31.40 -19.58
N ARG A 180 -9.56 -30.67 -20.67
CA ARG A 180 -10.25 -29.43 -21.03
C ARG A 180 -11.60 -29.66 -21.72
N ALA A 181 -11.90 -30.87 -22.13
CA ALA A 181 -13.17 -31.18 -22.77
C ALA A 181 -14.35 -30.97 -21.81
N ALA A 182 -15.33 -30.17 -22.25
CA ALA A 182 -16.48 -29.74 -21.44
C ALA A 182 -17.33 -30.91 -20.86
N ASN A 183 -17.23 -32.09 -21.45
CA ASN A 183 -17.98 -33.28 -21.07
C ASN A 183 -17.27 -34.16 -20.02
N GLY A 184 -16.11 -33.72 -19.51
CA GLY A 184 -15.30 -34.54 -18.60
C GLY A 184 -14.58 -35.71 -19.30
N ASP A 185 -14.38 -35.61 -20.61
CA ASP A 185 -13.57 -36.54 -21.39
C ASP A 185 -12.10 -36.35 -21.02
N MET A 186 -11.38 -37.45 -20.86
CA MET A 186 -9.95 -37.45 -20.56
C MET A 186 -9.18 -37.82 -21.82
N ASN A 187 -8.25 -37.02 -22.21
CA ASN A 187 -7.33 -37.27 -23.31
C ASN A 187 -5.92 -37.42 -22.77
N THR A 188 -5.31 -38.60 -22.97
CA THR A 188 -3.94 -38.89 -22.56
C THR A 188 -3.09 -39.10 -23.80
N ILE A 189 -2.03 -38.31 -23.96
CA ILE A 189 -1.09 -38.39 -25.07
C ILE A 189 0.28 -38.80 -24.54
N VAL A 190 0.86 -39.82 -25.13
CA VAL A 190 2.21 -40.30 -24.85
C VAL A 190 3.00 -40.19 -26.13
N ALA A 191 4.16 -39.57 -26.14
CA ALA A 191 4.99 -39.43 -27.33
C ALA A 191 6.47 -39.59 -26.96
N ASP A 192 7.26 -40.21 -27.89
CA ASP A 192 8.68 -40.40 -27.69
C ASP A 192 9.44 -39.06 -27.62
N SER A 193 9.02 -38.12 -28.45
CA SER A 193 9.63 -36.79 -28.46
C SER A 193 8.67 -35.72 -29.00
N GLY A 194 8.98 -34.45 -28.75
CA GLY A 194 8.18 -33.35 -29.28
C GLY A 194 8.72 -31.97 -28.98
N TYR A 195 8.05 -30.99 -29.55
CA TYR A 195 8.27 -29.58 -29.28
C TYR A 195 7.00 -28.99 -28.74
N ILE A 196 7.11 -28.25 -27.63
CA ILE A 196 6.02 -27.50 -27.05
C ILE A 196 6.47 -26.04 -26.95
N ARG A 197 5.85 -25.15 -27.72
CA ARG A 197 6.22 -23.75 -27.81
C ARG A 197 4.98 -22.85 -27.74
N LEU A 198 5.13 -21.67 -27.17
CA LEU A 198 4.13 -20.62 -27.32
C LEU A 198 4.30 -19.93 -28.68
N SER A 199 3.19 -19.57 -29.30
CA SER A 199 3.21 -18.68 -30.48
C SER A 199 3.81 -17.33 -30.12
N ASP A 200 4.26 -16.55 -31.09
CA ASP A 200 4.89 -15.25 -30.88
C ASP A 200 3.97 -14.25 -30.14
N ASP A 201 2.66 -14.35 -30.37
CA ASP A 201 1.64 -13.57 -29.70
C ASP A 201 1.21 -14.15 -28.33
N LYS A 202 1.80 -15.30 -27.92
CA LYS A 202 1.53 -16.03 -26.65
C LYS A 202 0.05 -16.41 -26.44
N LYS A 203 -0.72 -16.46 -27.53
CA LYS A 203 -2.15 -16.83 -27.47
C LYS A 203 -2.40 -18.30 -27.73
N TYR A 204 -1.44 -18.99 -28.32
CA TYR A 204 -1.56 -20.39 -28.68
C TYR A 204 -0.35 -21.19 -28.21
N LEU A 205 -0.59 -22.39 -27.74
CA LEU A 205 0.43 -23.41 -27.51
C LEU A 205 0.51 -24.27 -28.77
N LEU A 206 1.67 -24.28 -29.37
CA LEU A 206 2.01 -25.12 -30.52
C LEU A 206 2.66 -26.39 -29.98
N VAL A 207 2.00 -27.52 -30.14
CA VAL A 207 2.47 -28.83 -29.70
C VAL A 207 2.71 -29.68 -30.93
N THR A 208 3.96 -30.06 -31.18
CA THR A 208 4.35 -30.99 -32.23
C THR A 208 4.95 -32.21 -31.55
N LEU A 209 4.30 -33.36 -31.69
CA LEU A 209 4.72 -34.63 -31.13
C LEU A 209 5.11 -35.61 -32.21
N PHE A 210 6.09 -36.46 -31.91
CA PHE A 210 6.59 -37.48 -32.81
C PHE A 210 6.48 -38.86 -32.14
N ASN A 211 6.08 -39.85 -32.93
CA ASN A 211 5.97 -41.26 -32.55
C ASN A 211 5.23 -41.47 -31.23
N GLY A 212 3.92 -41.43 -31.26
CA GLY A 212 3.15 -41.50 -30.06
C GLY A 212 1.79 -42.13 -30.20
N GLU A 213 1.12 -42.17 -29.04
CA GLU A 213 -0.20 -42.76 -28.89
C GLU A 213 -1.12 -41.79 -28.13
N THR A 214 -2.36 -41.69 -28.59
CA THR A 214 -3.41 -40.91 -27.94
C THR A 214 -4.52 -41.81 -27.44
N TYR A 215 -4.84 -41.72 -26.16
CA TYR A 215 -5.94 -42.40 -25.50
C TYR A 215 -7.03 -41.40 -25.15
N GLU A 216 -8.15 -41.43 -25.86
CA GLU A 216 -9.31 -40.59 -25.66
C GLU A 216 -10.41 -41.38 -24.95
N GLN A 217 -10.72 -41.00 -23.72
CA GLN A 217 -11.82 -41.63 -22.96
C GLN A 217 -13.00 -40.69 -22.93
N THR A 218 -14.08 -41.05 -23.67
CA THR A 218 -15.35 -40.30 -23.68
C THR A 218 -16.24 -40.76 -22.55
N ARG A 219 -16.61 -39.87 -21.61
CA ARG A 219 -17.63 -40.15 -20.59
C ARG A 219 -19.01 -39.91 -21.17
N SER A 220 -19.86 -40.90 -21.09
CA SER A 220 -21.28 -40.74 -21.43
C SER A 220 -22.02 -40.07 -20.28
N SER A 221 -22.80 -39.02 -20.57
CA SER A 221 -23.66 -38.34 -19.60
C SER A 221 -24.89 -39.21 -19.17
N GLN A 222 -25.12 -40.30 -19.83
CA GLN A 222 -26.24 -41.21 -19.50
C GLN A 222 -25.76 -42.39 -18.65
N TRP A 223 -26.44 -42.66 -17.57
CA TRP A 223 -26.12 -43.68 -16.55
C TRP A 223 -25.94 -45.11 -17.09
N PHE A 224 -26.42 -45.38 -18.30
CA PHE A 224 -26.38 -46.73 -18.90
C PHE A 224 -25.49 -46.86 -20.14
N THR A 225 -24.73 -45.81 -20.51
CA THR A 225 -23.87 -45.88 -21.71
C THR A 225 -22.41 -46.08 -21.28
N GLN A 226 -21.78 -47.12 -21.79
CA GLN A 226 -20.38 -47.45 -21.52
C GLN A 226 -19.45 -46.33 -22.01
N SER A 227 -18.45 -45.98 -21.21
CA SER A 227 -17.34 -45.12 -21.63
C SER A 227 -16.65 -45.74 -22.85
N LYS A 228 -16.46 -44.98 -23.91
CA LYS A 228 -15.73 -45.42 -25.08
C LYS A 228 -14.28 -44.98 -24.95
N LEU A 229 -13.37 -45.92 -25.16
CA LEU A 229 -11.93 -45.62 -25.25
C LEU A 229 -11.55 -45.69 -26.75
N ARG A 230 -10.99 -44.61 -27.25
CA ARG A 230 -10.34 -44.54 -28.56
C ARG A 230 -8.85 -44.55 -28.36
N HIS A 231 -8.15 -45.36 -29.19
CA HIS A 231 -6.70 -45.42 -29.22
C HIS A 231 -6.24 -45.08 -30.62
N HIS A 232 -5.37 -44.05 -30.75
CA HIS A 232 -4.77 -43.59 -31.99
C HIS A 232 -3.25 -43.67 -31.90
N ILE A 233 -2.59 -44.22 -32.89
CA ILE A 233 -1.13 -44.22 -33.02
C ILE A 233 -0.79 -43.21 -34.12
N PHE A 234 0.21 -42.37 -33.91
CA PHE A 234 0.63 -41.34 -34.86
C PHE A 234 2.14 -41.33 -34.99
N GLU A 235 2.63 -41.07 -36.18
CA GLU A 235 4.06 -40.78 -36.46
C GLU A 235 4.38 -39.30 -36.13
N LYS A 236 3.44 -38.40 -36.48
CA LYS A 236 3.52 -36.98 -36.19
C LYS A 236 2.13 -36.42 -35.86
N GLN A 237 2.03 -35.64 -34.80
CA GLN A 237 0.81 -34.93 -34.44
C GLN A 237 1.11 -33.48 -34.15
N ASP A 238 0.49 -32.59 -34.91
CA ASP A 238 0.51 -31.14 -34.64
C ASP A 238 -0.80 -30.70 -34.03
N GLN A 239 -0.72 -30.04 -32.87
CA GLN A 239 -1.89 -29.57 -32.15
C GLN A 239 -1.70 -28.09 -31.78
N VAL A 240 -2.72 -27.28 -32.05
CA VAL A 240 -2.76 -25.87 -31.67
C VAL A 240 -3.79 -25.68 -30.56
N ILE A 241 -3.34 -25.25 -29.40
CA ILE A 241 -4.14 -25.15 -28.20
C ILE A 241 -4.31 -23.66 -27.85
N PRO A 242 -5.54 -23.11 -27.82
CA PRO A 242 -5.74 -21.75 -27.36
C PRO A 242 -5.38 -21.63 -25.89
N MET A 243 -4.62 -20.59 -25.55
CA MET A 243 -4.08 -20.38 -24.22
C MET A 243 -4.56 -19.06 -23.65
N GLU A 244 -5.23 -19.11 -22.52
CA GLU A 244 -5.62 -17.92 -21.78
C GLU A 244 -4.59 -17.61 -20.68
N GLY A 245 -4.25 -16.32 -20.51
CA GLY A 245 -3.40 -15.85 -19.44
C GLY A 245 -1.89 -15.86 -19.69
N PHE A 246 -1.40 -16.37 -20.82
CA PHE A 246 0.03 -16.30 -21.18
C PHE A 246 0.41 -15.00 -21.93
N ALA A 247 -0.50 -14.47 -22.74
CA ALA A 247 -0.37 -13.12 -23.30
C ALA A 247 -0.78 -12.12 -22.23
N MET A 248 0.03 -11.07 -22.05
CA MET A 248 -0.34 -9.96 -21.17
C MET A 248 -1.58 -9.25 -21.75
N GLY A 249 -2.71 -9.30 -21.02
CA GLY A 249 -3.87 -8.49 -21.30
C GLY A 249 -3.56 -7.00 -21.09
N ARG A 250 -4.35 -6.11 -21.67
CA ARG A 250 -4.40 -4.69 -21.29
C ARG A 250 -5.76 -4.38 -20.72
N THR A 251 -5.89 -4.53 -19.42
CA THR A 251 -7.13 -4.20 -18.70
C THR A 251 -7.33 -2.69 -18.69
N ASP A 252 -8.57 -2.24 -18.91
CA ASP A 252 -8.85 -0.80 -18.85
C ASP A 252 -8.60 -0.27 -17.43
N ALA A 253 -7.70 0.71 -17.33
CA ALA A 253 -7.33 1.34 -16.08
C ALA A 253 -8.50 2.00 -15.35
N ASN A 254 -9.59 2.34 -16.06
CA ASN A 254 -10.79 2.92 -15.47
C ASN A 254 -11.61 1.93 -14.62
N GLN A 255 -11.38 0.64 -14.77
CA GLN A 255 -12.00 -0.37 -13.91
C GLN A 255 -11.45 -0.34 -12.47
N PHE A 256 -10.25 0.22 -12.29
CA PHE A 256 -9.62 0.34 -10.97
C PHE A 256 -9.99 1.66 -10.30
N SER A 257 -11.09 1.64 -9.55
CA SER A 257 -11.57 2.80 -8.80
C SER A 257 -11.46 2.54 -7.30
N ASN A 258 -10.47 3.15 -6.65
CA ASN A 258 -10.30 3.15 -5.21
C ASN A 258 -9.93 4.57 -4.73
N SER A 259 -9.83 4.79 -3.42
CA SER A 259 -9.53 6.11 -2.86
C SER A 259 -8.22 6.72 -3.37
N GLN A 260 -7.22 5.92 -3.74
CA GLN A 260 -5.94 6.40 -4.25
C GLN A 260 -5.97 6.81 -5.73
N THR A 261 -7.01 6.38 -6.47
CA THR A 261 -7.16 6.65 -7.91
C THR A 261 -8.10 7.83 -8.21
N LYS A 262 -8.57 8.53 -7.18
CA LYS A 262 -9.55 9.61 -7.25
C LYS A 262 -8.93 10.96 -6.96
N ASN A 263 -9.44 12.01 -7.61
CA ASN A 263 -9.09 13.39 -7.29
C ASN A 263 -9.88 13.90 -6.06
N ILE A 264 -9.59 15.11 -5.59
CA ILE A 264 -10.21 15.69 -4.40
C ILE A 264 -11.75 15.81 -4.55
N ASN A 265 -12.24 16.18 -5.73
CA ASN A 265 -13.68 16.34 -5.95
C ASN A 265 -14.40 14.97 -5.97
N GLU A 266 -13.79 13.98 -6.62
CA GLU A 266 -14.27 12.60 -6.61
C GLU A 266 -14.27 12.00 -5.21
N LEU A 267 -13.20 12.26 -4.43
CA LEU A 267 -13.10 11.82 -3.03
C LEU A 267 -14.17 12.48 -2.15
N GLN A 268 -14.45 13.77 -2.35
CA GLN A 268 -15.50 14.47 -1.60
C GLN A 268 -16.89 13.87 -1.89
N HIS A 269 -17.17 13.61 -3.16
CA HIS A 269 -18.42 12.94 -3.55
C HIS A 269 -18.55 11.54 -2.94
N ASP A 270 -17.45 10.78 -2.93
CA ASP A 270 -17.42 9.46 -2.27
C ASP A 270 -17.67 9.56 -0.77
N ILE A 271 -17.02 10.51 -0.09
CA ILE A 271 -17.19 10.74 1.35
C ILE A 271 -18.67 11.01 1.64
N ASP A 272 -19.29 11.95 0.91
CA ASP A 272 -20.70 12.32 1.10
C ASP A 272 -21.65 11.13 0.85
N SER A 273 -21.33 10.30 -0.17
CA SER A 273 -22.10 9.11 -0.51
C SER A 273 -21.95 8.01 0.55
N LEU A 274 -20.72 7.74 0.98
CA LEU A 274 -20.40 6.71 1.99
C LEU A 274 -20.97 7.11 3.37
N GLU A 275 -20.94 8.39 3.75
CA GLU A 275 -21.57 8.86 4.99
C GLU A 275 -23.09 8.64 4.97
N LYS A 276 -23.75 8.92 3.86
CA LYS A 276 -25.18 8.62 3.69
C LYS A 276 -25.43 7.11 3.76
N MET A 277 -24.56 6.29 3.14
CA MET A 277 -24.69 4.82 3.17
C MET A 277 -24.53 4.29 4.60
N VAL A 278 -23.51 4.71 5.35
CA VAL A 278 -23.28 4.31 6.73
C VAL A 278 -24.46 4.70 7.61
N ASN A 279 -24.94 5.95 7.50
CA ASN A 279 -26.10 6.42 8.28
C ASN A 279 -27.38 5.65 7.90
N SER A 280 -27.62 5.37 6.61
CA SER A 280 -28.80 4.61 6.19
C SER A 280 -28.72 3.12 6.58
N ALA A 281 -27.53 2.51 6.56
CA ALA A 281 -27.32 1.13 7.00
C ALA A 281 -27.64 1.00 8.49
N THR A 282 -27.18 1.95 9.31
CA THR A 282 -27.48 1.99 10.75
C THR A 282 -28.99 2.10 10.99
N THR A 283 -29.68 2.99 10.27
CA THR A 283 -31.14 3.14 10.40
C THR A 283 -31.89 1.90 9.90
N ARG A 284 -31.47 1.32 8.76
CA ARG A 284 -32.12 0.15 8.16
C ARG A 284 -32.02 -1.10 9.02
N SER A 285 -30.93 -1.29 9.71
CA SER A 285 -30.74 -2.46 10.59
C SER A 285 -31.68 -2.43 11.80
N TYR A 286 -32.09 -1.26 12.27
CA TYR A 286 -33.01 -1.13 13.41
C TYR A 286 -34.50 -1.11 12.99
N GLU A 287 -34.82 -0.63 11.80
CA GLU A 287 -36.20 -0.46 11.35
C GLU A 287 -37.04 -1.75 11.27
N PRO A 288 -36.51 -2.88 10.76
CA PRO A 288 -37.22 -4.16 10.76
C PRO A 288 -37.48 -4.72 12.17
N LEU A 289 -36.54 -4.54 13.08
CA LEU A 289 -36.71 -4.98 14.47
C LEU A 289 -37.82 -4.20 15.18
N LEU A 290 -37.98 -2.92 14.83
CA LEU A 290 -39.05 -2.10 15.35
C LEU A 290 -40.38 -2.38 14.66
N LYS A 291 -40.38 -2.75 13.37
CA LYS A 291 -41.59 -3.05 12.60
C LYS A 291 -42.11 -4.49 12.78
N GLU A 292 -41.23 -5.48 12.98
CA GLU A 292 -41.62 -6.88 13.11
C GLU A 292 -42.19 -7.23 14.50
N GLN A 293 -42.60 -6.27 15.28
CA GLN A 293 -43.40 -6.44 16.52
C GLN A 293 -42.98 -7.61 17.45
N ILE A 294 -41.75 -8.08 17.36
CA ILE A 294 -41.25 -9.15 18.20
C ILE A 294 -41.31 -8.71 19.68
N PHE A 295 -41.28 -7.40 19.94
CA PHE A 295 -41.16 -6.83 21.29
C PHE A 295 -42.13 -5.68 21.62
N SER A 296 -43.02 -5.21 20.73
CA SER A 296 -44.00 -4.16 21.08
C SER A 296 -45.33 -4.27 20.31
N ARG A 297 -46.43 -4.24 21.04
CA ARG A 297 -47.81 -4.19 20.52
C ARG A 297 -48.25 -2.78 20.09
N ASP A 298 -47.43 -1.78 20.22
CA ASP A 298 -47.83 -0.38 19.97
C ASP A 298 -47.08 0.24 18.81
N ASN A 299 -47.82 0.52 17.72
CA ASN A 299 -47.29 1.02 16.44
C ASN A 299 -47.11 2.54 16.38
N SER A 300 -47.30 3.28 17.49
CA SER A 300 -47.48 4.73 17.44
C SER A 300 -46.26 5.58 17.75
N VAL A 301 -45.15 5.04 18.20
CA VAL A 301 -43.96 5.84 18.54
C VAL A 301 -42.65 5.13 18.11
N LEU A 302 -42.07 5.61 17.03
CA LEU A 302 -40.68 5.32 16.71
C LEU A 302 -39.77 6.04 17.71
N PRO A 303 -38.95 5.36 18.50
CA PRO A 303 -38.03 6.04 19.41
C PRO A 303 -36.94 6.75 18.59
N GLN A 304 -36.66 8.00 18.92
CA GLN A 304 -35.52 8.75 18.39
C GLN A 304 -34.19 8.05 18.78
N PRO A 305 -33.13 8.15 17.97
CA PRO A 305 -31.89 7.39 18.14
C PRO A 305 -31.22 7.56 19.53
N ASP A 306 -31.47 8.64 20.23
CA ASP A 306 -30.88 8.92 21.56
C ASP A 306 -31.62 8.29 22.75
N SER A 307 -32.71 7.55 22.50
CA SER A 307 -33.57 7.01 23.57
C SER A 307 -33.58 5.49 23.66
N LEU A 308 -32.56 4.80 23.22
CA LEU A 308 -32.39 3.35 23.38
C LEU A 308 -32.13 2.96 24.85
N ARG A 309 -32.97 3.39 25.78
CA ARG A 309 -33.17 2.70 27.07
C ARG A 309 -34.17 1.58 26.82
N ILE A 310 -33.64 0.34 26.68
CA ILE A 310 -34.47 -0.86 26.66
C ILE A 310 -35.27 -0.88 27.98
N ASP A 311 -36.55 -0.56 27.89
CA ASP A 311 -37.44 -0.65 29.02
C ASP A 311 -37.72 -2.13 29.31
N LYS A 312 -37.02 -2.67 30.31
CA LYS A 312 -37.16 -4.06 30.75
C LYS A 312 -38.57 -4.43 31.23
N SER A 313 -39.44 -3.45 31.49
CA SER A 313 -40.84 -3.68 31.90
C SER A 313 -41.70 -4.24 30.76
N ARG A 314 -41.30 -4.00 29.48
CA ARG A 314 -42.03 -4.51 28.30
C ARG A 314 -41.78 -6.01 28.03
N PHE A 315 -40.78 -6.62 28.64
CA PHE A 315 -40.53 -8.07 28.54
C PHE A 315 -41.40 -8.93 29.47
N ARG A 316 -42.41 -8.33 30.13
CA ARG A 316 -43.19 -8.98 31.16
C ARG A 316 -44.47 -9.66 30.71
N ASP A 317 -44.73 -9.80 29.42
CA ASP A 317 -45.88 -10.61 28.96
C ASP A 317 -45.52 -12.12 28.98
N MET A 318 -45.39 -12.66 30.18
CA MET A 318 -45.26 -14.11 30.42
C MET A 318 -46.51 -14.89 29.97
N ALA A 319 -47.64 -14.23 29.71
CA ALA A 319 -48.87 -14.87 29.25
C ALA A 319 -48.73 -15.58 27.90
N ALA A 320 -47.80 -15.13 27.02
CA ALA A 320 -47.53 -15.83 25.79
C ALA A 320 -46.77 -17.13 26.02
N MET A 321 -45.95 -17.24 27.06
CA MET A 321 -45.24 -18.49 27.40
C MET A 321 -46.18 -19.53 27.99
N ASP A 322 -47.15 -19.08 28.81
CA ASP A 322 -48.15 -19.98 29.37
C ASP A 322 -49.09 -20.57 28.29
N SER A 323 -49.44 -19.77 27.28
CA SER A 323 -50.23 -20.29 26.13
C SER A 323 -49.47 -21.31 25.29
N ILE A 324 -48.14 -21.18 25.16
CA ILE A 324 -47.30 -22.17 24.51
C ILE A 324 -47.23 -23.47 25.32
N ALA A 325 -47.25 -23.38 26.65
CA ALA A 325 -47.26 -24.55 27.55
C ALA A 325 -48.47 -25.43 27.38
N THR A 326 -49.62 -24.89 26.95
CA THR A 326 -50.89 -25.61 26.75
C THR A 326 -51.04 -26.24 25.38
N LEU A 327 -50.15 -25.94 24.40
CA LEU A 327 -50.22 -26.51 23.05
C LEU A 327 -49.81 -28.00 22.98
N GLN A 328 -50.38 -28.73 22.01
CA GLN A 328 -49.94 -30.10 21.76
C GLN A 328 -48.47 -30.16 21.26
N MET A 329 -47.82 -31.32 21.48
CA MET A 329 -46.38 -31.48 21.21
C MET A 329 -45.95 -31.06 19.80
N ARG A 330 -46.73 -31.41 18.75
CA ARG A 330 -46.49 -31.05 17.36
C ARG A 330 -46.62 -29.54 17.07
N GLU A 331 -47.50 -28.89 17.77
CA GLU A 331 -47.69 -27.44 17.64
C GLU A 331 -46.56 -26.66 18.35
N LYS A 332 -46.10 -27.16 19.50
CA LYS A 332 -44.88 -26.65 20.17
C LYS A 332 -43.66 -26.72 19.26
N GLU A 333 -43.43 -27.85 18.58
CA GLU A 333 -42.34 -27.99 17.64
C GLU A 333 -42.43 -26.99 16.47
N ARG A 334 -43.62 -26.80 15.93
CA ARG A 334 -43.84 -25.82 14.83
C ARG A 334 -43.50 -24.37 15.32
N VAL A 335 -43.99 -23.98 16.47
CA VAL A 335 -43.73 -22.64 17.04
C VAL A 335 -42.24 -22.45 17.33
N TRP A 336 -41.57 -23.44 17.94
CA TRP A 336 -40.13 -23.40 18.16
C TRP A 336 -39.30 -23.35 16.88
N ASN A 337 -39.67 -24.12 15.86
CA ASN A 337 -38.98 -24.12 14.58
C ASN A 337 -39.20 -22.80 13.83
N GLN A 338 -40.38 -22.21 13.90
CA GLN A 338 -40.67 -20.87 13.37
C GLN A 338 -39.88 -19.80 14.10
N ALA A 339 -39.88 -19.77 15.42
CA ALA A 339 -39.12 -18.83 16.23
C ALA A 339 -37.61 -18.95 15.96
N ARG A 340 -37.09 -20.17 15.89
CA ARG A 340 -35.68 -20.46 15.55
C ARG A 340 -35.32 -19.94 14.17
N THR A 341 -36.19 -20.16 13.18
CA THR A 341 -35.97 -19.71 11.80
C THR A 341 -35.98 -18.19 11.71
N LEU A 342 -36.95 -17.52 12.36
CA LEU A 342 -36.99 -16.07 12.45
C LEU A 342 -35.74 -15.50 13.13
N ALA A 343 -35.36 -16.04 14.28
CA ALA A 343 -34.15 -15.60 14.99
C ALA A 343 -32.88 -15.82 14.15
N LYS A 344 -32.79 -16.94 13.42
CA LYS A 344 -31.66 -17.22 12.50
C LYS A 344 -31.63 -16.25 11.33
N ASN A 345 -32.79 -15.96 10.73
CA ASN A 345 -32.89 -15.04 9.61
C ASN A 345 -32.55 -13.60 10.07
N SER A 346 -33.09 -13.15 11.20
CA SER A 346 -32.75 -11.85 11.78
C SER A 346 -31.25 -11.73 12.09
N ARG A 347 -30.66 -12.76 12.69
CA ARG A 347 -29.21 -12.80 12.93
C ARG A 347 -28.39 -12.72 11.64
N ASN A 348 -28.76 -13.47 10.61
CA ASN A 348 -28.07 -13.47 9.32
C ASN A 348 -28.18 -12.10 8.64
N MET A 349 -29.34 -11.46 8.69
CA MET A 349 -29.56 -10.13 8.16
C MET A 349 -28.69 -9.11 8.88
N PHE A 350 -28.65 -9.13 10.21
CA PHE A 350 -27.77 -8.30 11.02
C PHE A 350 -26.29 -8.48 10.67
N SER A 351 -25.83 -9.73 10.57
CA SER A 351 -24.42 -10.00 10.25
C SER A 351 -24.04 -9.51 8.86
N PHE A 352 -24.96 -9.57 7.91
CA PHE A 352 -24.75 -9.04 6.55
C PHE A 352 -24.70 -7.51 6.55
N ASP A 353 -25.68 -6.86 7.20
CA ASP A 353 -25.74 -5.40 7.30
C ASP A 353 -24.55 -4.84 8.09
N GLU A 354 -24.14 -5.50 9.17
CA GLU A 354 -22.93 -5.15 9.93
C GLU A 354 -21.67 -5.22 9.06
N SER A 355 -21.52 -6.28 8.27
CA SER A 355 -20.38 -6.46 7.39
C SER A 355 -20.35 -5.39 6.29
N ALA A 356 -21.49 -5.09 5.69
CA ALA A 356 -21.62 -4.05 4.67
C ALA A 356 -21.35 -2.65 5.23
N ALA A 357 -21.90 -2.35 6.41
CA ALA A 357 -21.66 -1.08 7.12
C ALA A 357 -20.18 -0.92 7.49
N LYS A 358 -19.53 -1.99 7.98
CA LYS A 358 -18.11 -2.00 8.32
C LYS A 358 -17.21 -1.76 7.10
N GLU A 359 -17.53 -2.38 5.98
CA GLU A 359 -16.80 -2.15 4.73
C GLU A 359 -16.99 -0.73 4.22
N ALA A 360 -18.22 -0.19 4.22
CA ALA A 360 -18.49 1.19 3.87
C ALA A 360 -17.75 2.18 4.80
N LEU A 361 -17.68 1.88 6.09
CA LEU A 361 -16.96 2.67 7.08
C LEU A 361 -15.44 2.65 6.82
N ASN A 362 -14.88 1.49 6.51
CA ASN A 362 -13.47 1.36 6.15
C ASN A 362 -13.13 2.14 4.87
N GLN A 363 -14.01 2.11 3.86
CA GLN A 363 -13.84 2.89 2.64
C GLN A 363 -13.96 4.39 2.92
N LEU A 364 -14.87 4.80 3.80
CA LEU A 364 -15.03 6.19 4.24
C LEU A 364 -13.74 6.71 4.90
N TYR A 365 -13.16 5.96 5.84
CA TYR A 365 -11.91 6.34 6.49
C TYR A 365 -10.77 6.45 5.49
N ARG A 366 -10.64 5.51 4.57
CA ARG A 366 -9.62 5.55 3.51
C ARG A 366 -9.81 6.77 2.59
N SER A 367 -11.04 7.10 2.22
CA SER A 367 -11.32 8.27 1.37
C SER A 367 -11.01 9.58 2.09
N LYS A 368 -11.36 9.72 3.39
CA LYS A 368 -11.02 10.88 4.21
C LYS A 368 -9.50 11.03 4.37
N VAL A 369 -8.78 9.94 4.60
CA VAL A 369 -7.32 9.93 4.70
C VAL A 369 -6.67 10.41 3.41
N GLU A 370 -7.08 9.86 2.25
CA GLU A 370 -6.50 10.27 0.96
C GLU A 370 -6.85 11.72 0.61
N TRP A 371 -8.03 12.21 0.99
CA TRP A 371 -8.41 13.62 0.83
C TRP A 371 -7.46 14.54 1.60
N HIS A 372 -7.25 14.29 2.89
CA HIS A 372 -6.33 15.08 3.72
C HIS A 372 -4.87 14.94 3.30
N LYS A 373 -4.46 13.77 2.82
CA LYS A 373 -3.11 13.50 2.32
C LYS A 373 -2.72 14.42 1.16
N LYS A 374 -3.65 14.66 0.23
CA LYS A 374 -3.43 15.58 -0.91
C LYS A 374 -3.14 17.01 -0.46
N MET A 375 -3.61 17.42 0.71
CA MET A 375 -3.36 18.74 1.28
C MET A 375 -2.11 18.78 2.17
N SER A 376 -1.91 17.77 3.01
CA SER A 376 -0.82 17.72 3.99
C SER A 376 0.58 17.60 3.35
N LEU A 377 0.70 16.83 2.25
CA LEU A 377 1.98 16.67 1.55
C LEU A 377 2.54 17.97 0.97
N PRO A 378 1.79 18.80 0.23
CA PRO A 378 2.27 20.12 -0.21
C PRO A 378 2.67 21.03 0.94
N VAL A 379 1.91 21.03 2.05
CA VAL A 379 2.24 21.85 3.24
C VAL A 379 3.56 21.39 3.87
N SER A 380 3.82 20.08 3.90
CA SER A 380 5.07 19.55 4.43
C SER A 380 6.31 20.05 3.68
N ILE A 381 6.22 20.33 2.37
CA ILE A 381 7.31 20.91 1.57
C ILE A 381 7.75 22.25 2.17
N MET A 382 6.78 23.10 2.51
CA MET A 382 7.06 24.41 3.13
C MET A 382 7.72 24.26 4.51
N ILE A 383 7.22 23.34 5.32
CA ILE A 383 7.74 23.11 6.67
C ILE A 383 9.16 22.57 6.61
N PHE A 384 9.45 21.64 5.73
CA PHE A 384 10.79 21.12 5.56
C PHE A 384 11.78 22.15 5.07
N PHE A 385 11.36 23.05 4.18
CA PHE A 385 12.19 24.17 3.78
C PHE A 385 12.44 25.13 4.97
N LEU A 386 11.42 25.45 5.77
CA LEU A 386 11.54 26.30 6.95
C LEU A 386 12.39 25.67 8.06
N ILE A 387 12.56 24.35 8.09
CA ILE A 387 13.51 23.65 8.94
C ILE A 387 14.91 23.69 8.33
N GLY A 388 15.02 23.40 7.03
CA GLY A 388 16.28 23.24 6.33
C GLY A 388 17.09 24.53 6.21
N ALA A 389 16.45 25.64 5.88
CA ALA A 389 17.13 26.89 5.68
C ALA A 389 17.83 27.44 6.97
N PRO A 390 17.17 27.42 8.14
CA PRO A 390 17.82 27.77 9.40
C PRO A 390 18.92 26.75 9.80
N LEU A 391 18.68 25.46 9.66
CA LEU A 391 19.67 24.43 9.97
C LEU A 391 20.94 24.60 9.11
N GLY A 392 20.77 24.80 7.79
CA GLY A 392 21.90 25.06 6.90
C GLY A 392 22.67 26.32 7.25
N ALA A 393 21.99 27.41 7.67
CA ALA A 393 22.64 28.65 8.12
C ALA A 393 23.45 28.48 9.42
N ILE A 394 23.05 27.52 10.26
CA ILE A 394 23.71 27.18 11.52
C ILE A 394 24.89 26.23 11.28
N ILE A 395 24.75 25.26 10.41
CA ILE A 395 25.76 24.26 10.09
C ILE A 395 26.74 24.83 9.07
N ARG A 396 27.71 25.60 9.58
CA ARG A 396 28.70 26.32 8.73
C ARG A 396 29.89 25.46 8.30
N LYS A 397 30.12 24.28 8.91
CA LYS A 397 31.27 23.42 8.68
C LYS A 397 30.82 21.97 8.61
N GLY A 398 31.28 21.21 7.65
CA GLY A 398 30.98 19.78 7.57
C GLY A 398 30.82 19.20 6.17
N GLY A 399 31.14 19.96 5.12
CA GLY A 399 30.98 19.44 3.74
C GLY A 399 29.55 18.95 3.44
N LEU A 400 29.38 18.07 2.44
CA LEU A 400 28.08 17.56 2.03
C LEU A 400 27.50 16.47 2.97
N GLY A 401 28.34 15.86 3.83
CA GLY A 401 27.93 14.69 4.62
C GLY A 401 26.97 15.04 5.77
N LEU A 402 27.26 16.07 6.54
CA LEU A 402 26.43 16.47 7.68
C LEU A 402 24.99 16.91 7.26
N PRO A 403 24.82 17.73 6.21
CA PRO A 403 23.50 18.05 5.67
C PRO A 403 22.66 16.83 5.33
N VAL A 404 23.26 15.82 4.69
CA VAL A 404 22.57 14.59 4.31
C VAL A 404 22.09 13.82 5.54
N VAL A 405 22.95 13.63 6.54
CA VAL A 405 22.60 12.90 7.78
C VAL A 405 21.47 13.60 8.53
N VAL A 406 21.55 14.90 8.70
CA VAL A 406 20.52 15.70 9.38
C VAL A 406 19.20 15.63 8.63
N SER A 407 19.23 15.73 7.31
CA SER A 407 18.01 15.62 6.47
C SER A 407 17.36 14.26 6.61
N ILE A 408 18.14 13.19 6.60
CA ILE A 408 17.62 11.83 6.77
C ILE A 408 16.95 11.67 8.14
N ILE A 409 17.57 12.16 9.21
CA ILE A 409 17.00 12.08 10.57
C ILE A 409 15.64 12.80 10.62
N PHE A 410 15.54 14.03 10.15
CA PHE A 410 14.28 14.77 10.14
C PHE A 410 13.22 14.09 9.28
N PHE A 411 13.61 13.55 8.13
CA PHE A 411 12.69 12.84 7.24
C PHE A 411 12.20 11.55 7.87
N VAL A 412 13.07 10.75 8.50
CA VAL A 412 12.68 9.50 9.18
C VAL A 412 11.69 9.79 10.30
N ILE A 413 11.94 10.82 11.12
CA ILE A 413 11.01 11.24 12.18
C ILE A 413 9.65 11.61 11.58
N TYR A 414 9.65 12.47 10.56
CA TYR A 414 8.42 12.83 9.84
C TYR A 414 7.69 11.62 9.30
N TYR A 415 8.42 10.74 8.62
CA TYR A 415 7.84 9.58 7.94
C TYR A 415 7.20 8.60 8.94
N ILE A 416 7.87 8.33 10.06
CA ILE A 416 7.32 7.47 11.13
C ILE A 416 6.04 8.09 11.71
N ILE A 417 6.05 9.38 12.03
CA ILE A 417 4.89 10.07 12.57
C ILE A 417 3.74 10.07 11.56
N SER A 418 4.02 10.40 10.30
CA SER A 418 3.04 10.45 9.22
C SER A 418 2.41 9.07 8.95
N LEU A 419 3.25 8.02 8.89
CA LEU A 419 2.79 6.64 8.67
C LEU A 419 1.94 6.13 9.84
N SER A 420 2.34 6.44 11.07
CA SER A 420 1.56 6.07 12.28
C SER A 420 0.21 6.79 12.32
N GLY A 421 0.20 8.07 12.00
CA GLY A 421 -1.05 8.85 11.92
C GLY A 421 -1.97 8.35 10.81
N GLU A 422 -1.42 8.04 9.63
CA GLU A 422 -2.18 7.47 8.50
C GLU A 422 -2.80 6.12 8.88
N LYS A 423 -2.05 5.25 9.56
CA LYS A 423 -2.54 3.94 10.02
C LYS A 423 -3.69 4.08 11.00
N LEU A 424 -3.53 4.89 12.05
CA LEU A 424 -4.57 5.12 13.07
C LEU A 424 -5.84 5.73 12.48
N ALA A 425 -5.70 6.62 11.49
CA ALA A 425 -6.84 7.23 10.79
C ALA A 425 -7.55 6.22 9.88
N LYS A 426 -6.84 5.35 9.18
CA LYS A 426 -7.42 4.29 8.34
C LYS A 426 -8.15 3.21 9.16
N GLU A 427 -7.69 2.95 10.38
CA GLU A 427 -8.33 2.04 11.32
C GLU A 427 -9.55 2.66 12.04
N GLY A 428 -9.80 3.96 11.82
CA GLY A 428 -10.90 4.68 12.46
C GLY A 428 -10.68 5.01 13.95
N SER A 429 -9.48 4.74 14.48
CA SER A 429 -9.11 5.06 15.87
C SER A 429 -8.94 6.57 16.08
N TRP A 430 -8.52 7.27 15.04
CA TRP A 430 -8.35 8.73 15.03
C TRP A 430 -9.09 9.33 13.85
N ASP A 431 -9.55 10.57 14.00
CA ASP A 431 -10.09 11.33 12.88
C ASP A 431 -8.98 11.58 11.84
N ALA A 432 -9.35 11.53 10.55
CA ALA A 432 -8.44 11.71 9.43
C ALA A 432 -7.68 13.07 9.50
N VAL A 433 -8.31 14.11 10.04
CA VAL A 433 -7.65 15.41 10.25
C VAL A 433 -6.45 15.26 11.17
N TYR A 434 -6.65 14.73 12.38
CA TYR A 434 -5.56 14.58 13.34
C TYR A 434 -4.50 13.60 12.85
N GLY A 435 -4.90 12.46 12.25
CA GLY A 435 -3.96 11.47 11.76
C GLY A 435 -3.05 12.01 10.66
N MET A 436 -3.61 12.69 9.65
CA MET A 436 -2.84 13.15 8.48
C MET A 436 -2.05 14.45 8.73
N TRP A 437 -2.49 15.29 9.68
CA TRP A 437 -1.81 16.55 10.00
C TRP A 437 -0.89 16.45 11.21
N LEU A 438 -0.79 15.28 11.87
CA LEU A 438 0.02 15.07 13.07
C LEU A 438 1.49 15.47 12.86
N SER A 439 2.10 14.98 11.80
CA SER A 439 3.49 15.31 11.45
C SER A 439 3.69 16.81 11.20
N THR A 440 2.73 17.44 10.54
CA THR A 440 2.69 18.88 10.28
C THR A 440 2.59 19.67 11.60
N PHE A 441 1.69 19.28 12.50
CA PHE A 441 1.50 19.94 13.80
C PHE A 441 2.74 19.83 14.70
N ILE A 442 3.45 18.70 14.65
CA ILE A 442 4.67 18.51 15.44
C ILE A 442 5.86 19.28 14.85
N LEU A 443 6.01 19.26 13.51
CA LEU A 443 7.17 19.90 12.87
C LEU A 443 7.05 21.42 12.72
N THR A 444 5.83 21.96 12.65
CA THR A 444 5.62 23.42 12.52
C THR A 444 6.20 24.22 13.68
N PRO A 445 5.98 23.90 14.96
CA PRO A 445 6.61 24.59 16.08
C PRO A 445 8.15 24.53 16.02
N ILE A 446 8.69 23.36 15.61
CA ILE A 446 10.14 23.18 15.46
C ILE A 446 10.67 24.08 14.34
N ALA A 447 9.98 24.16 13.20
CA ALA A 447 10.34 25.05 12.09
C ALA A 447 10.35 26.51 12.51
N ILE A 448 9.30 26.95 13.22
CA ILE A 448 9.18 28.32 13.73
C ILE A 448 10.30 28.62 14.73
N TYR A 449 10.55 27.72 15.69
CA TYR A 449 11.61 27.87 16.68
C TYR A 449 13.02 28.00 16.04
N LEU A 450 13.34 27.11 15.10
CA LEU A 450 14.60 27.10 14.37
C LEU A 450 14.77 28.39 13.56
N THR A 451 13.70 28.82 12.86
CA THR A 451 13.73 30.07 12.06
C THR A 451 13.91 31.27 12.94
N TYR A 452 13.21 31.38 14.06
CA TYR A 452 13.36 32.48 15.02
C TYR A 452 14.78 32.54 15.57
N LYS A 453 15.33 31.41 16.00
CA LYS A 453 16.65 31.33 16.61
C LYS A 453 17.78 31.63 15.61
N ALA A 454 17.68 31.12 14.37
CA ALA A 454 18.63 31.40 13.29
C ALA A 454 18.60 32.88 12.82
N THR A 455 17.45 33.56 12.98
CA THR A 455 17.33 35.00 12.66
C THR A 455 18.01 35.87 13.70
N ASN A 456 17.96 35.48 14.98
CA ASN A 456 18.51 36.24 16.11
C ASN A 456 19.97 35.89 16.42
N ASP A 457 20.71 35.24 15.52
CA ASP A 457 22.14 34.86 15.65
C ASP A 457 22.53 34.21 16.99
N SER A 458 21.60 33.62 17.72
CA SER A 458 21.94 32.88 18.92
C SER A 458 22.71 31.61 18.55
N ALA A 459 23.88 31.42 19.18
CA ALA A 459 24.76 30.25 18.99
C ALA A 459 24.07 28.95 19.32
N LEU A 460 23.32 28.40 18.33
CA LEU A 460 22.61 27.11 18.48
C LEU A 460 23.53 25.91 18.37
N LEU A 461 24.70 26.09 17.73
CA LEU A 461 25.70 25.03 17.58
C LEU A 461 27.09 25.64 17.86
N ASP A 462 27.23 26.31 19.02
CA ASP A 462 28.53 26.41 19.63
C ASP A 462 28.88 24.96 20.03
N THR A 463 29.66 24.30 19.17
CA THR A 463 30.12 22.94 19.38
C THR A 463 30.73 22.78 20.77
N ASP A 464 31.35 23.85 21.27
CA ASP A 464 31.96 23.90 22.60
C ASP A 464 30.92 23.92 23.73
N TRP A 465 29.80 24.59 23.55
CA TRP A 465 28.71 24.63 24.53
C TRP A 465 28.00 23.28 24.64
N TYR A 466 27.73 22.63 23.50
CA TYR A 466 27.11 21.26 23.49
C TYR A 466 28.10 20.21 23.93
N ALA A 467 29.37 20.28 23.49
CA ALA A 467 30.45 19.43 23.95
C ALA A 467 30.63 19.58 25.49
N GLY A 468 30.55 20.80 26.01
CA GLY A 468 30.56 21.04 27.45
C GLY A 468 29.37 20.42 28.19
N LYS A 469 28.15 20.59 27.67
CA LYS A 469 26.94 19.96 28.26
C LYS A 469 26.93 18.44 28.11
N PHE A 470 27.33 17.92 26.96
CA PHE A 470 27.46 16.47 26.75
C PHE A 470 28.53 15.89 27.65
N LYS A 471 29.66 16.56 27.80
CA LYS A 471 30.74 16.16 28.72
C LYS A 471 30.25 16.20 30.17
N ALA A 472 29.52 17.22 30.57
CA ALA A 472 28.92 17.30 31.91
C ALA A 472 27.84 16.24 32.15
N LEU A 473 27.02 15.93 31.13
CA LEU A 473 26.02 14.86 31.20
C LEU A 473 26.70 13.48 31.24
N TYR A 474 27.72 13.27 30.41
CA TYR A 474 28.53 12.05 30.42
C TYR A 474 29.25 11.86 31.74
N GLU A 475 29.84 12.90 32.33
CA GLU A 475 30.47 12.85 33.66
C GLU A 475 29.46 12.56 34.77
N ARG A 476 28.22 13.08 34.68
CA ARG A 476 27.10 12.73 35.59
C ARG A 476 26.67 11.26 35.45
N MET A 477 26.66 10.74 34.22
CA MET A 477 26.25 9.34 33.94
C MET A 477 27.39 8.31 34.14
N ARG A 478 28.65 8.77 34.11
CA ARG A 478 29.85 7.94 34.26
C ARG A 478 29.83 7.02 35.49
N PRO A 479 29.44 7.48 36.71
CA PRO A 479 29.36 6.58 37.87
C PRO A 479 28.27 5.53 37.73
N ALA A 480 27.16 5.80 37.09
CA ALA A 480 26.08 4.85 36.82
C ALA A 480 26.51 3.80 35.77
N ILE A 481 27.17 4.26 34.70
CA ILE A 481 27.71 3.39 33.63
C ILE A 481 28.82 2.48 34.21
N ASN A 482 29.66 3.00 35.06
CA ASN A 482 30.73 2.20 35.72
C ASN A 482 30.12 1.19 36.71
N LYS A 483 29.08 1.54 37.46
CA LYS A 483 28.35 0.58 38.31
C LYS A 483 27.71 -0.55 37.47
N LEU A 484 27.11 -0.22 36.33
CA LEU A 484 26.52 -1.20 35.40
C LEU A 484 27.62 -2.12 34.80
N LYS A 485 28.73 -1.55 34.34
CA LYS A 485 29.88 -2.34 33.84
C LYS A 485 30.47 -3.30 34.89
N ASN A 486 30.58 -2.85 36.14
CA ASN A 486 31.08 -3.68 37.23
C ASN A 486 30.06 -4.77 37.62
N ALA A 487 28.77 -4.47 37.62
CA ALA A 487 27.70 -5.46 37.85
C ALA A 487 27.65 -6.54 36.74
N ILE A 488 27.88 -6.14 35.48
CA ILE A 488 27.93 -7.08 34.34
C ILE A 488 29.21 -7.94 34.41
N LYS A 489 30.34 -7.35 34.84
CA LYS A 489 31.60 -8.10 35.03
C LYS A 489 31.51 -9.12 36.17
N LEU A 490 30.86 -8.77 37.28
CA LEU A 490 30.60 -9.70 38.40
C LEU A 490 29.71 -10.87 37.95
N LYS A 491 28.58 -10.59 37.26
CA LYS A 491 27.72 -11.66 36.73
C LYS A 491 28.39 -12.57 35.69
N ARG A 492 29.41 -12.08 35.01
CA ARG A 492 30.15 -12.87 34.01
C ARG A 492 31.22 -13.75 34.67
N ASN A 493 31.75 -13.33 35.83
CA ASN A 493 32.69 -14.13 36.61
C ASN A 493 31.96 -15.22 37.42
N ASP A 494 30.78 -14.93 37.98
CA ASP A 494 29.96 -15.94 38.66
C ASP A 494 29.55 -17.09 37.72
N LYS A 495 29.19 -16.77 36.45
CA LYS A 495 28.88 -17.81 35.45
C LYS A 495 30.10 -18.64 34.98
N LYS A 496 31.34 -18.19 35.23
CA LYS A 496 32.54 -18.98 34.93
C LYS A 496 32.92 -19.90 36.07
N HIS A 497 32.52 -19.56 37.30
CA HIS A 497 32.79 -20.41 38.47
C HIS A 497 31.76 -21.56 38.65
N ASP A 498 30.56 -21.42 38.03
CA ASP A 498 29.54 -22.48 38.04
C ASP A 498 29.69 -23.49 36.88
N SER A 499 30.72 -23.32 36.02
CA SER A 499 30.98 -24.19 34.85
C SER A 499 32.35 -24.95 34.94
N GLU A 500 33.05 -24.83 36.05
CA GLU A 500 34.16 -25.71 36.48
C GLU A 500 33.72 -26.58 37.69
#